data_47f5cd6d2372781b9d020f78c2df82d1
#
_entry.id   47f5cd6d2372781b9d020f78c2df82d1
#
_cell.length_a   1.000
_cell.length_b   1.000
_cell.length_c   1.000
_cell.angle_alpha   90.00
_cell.angle_beta   90.00
_cell.angle_gamma   90.00
#
_symmetry.space_group_name_H-M   'P 1'
#
loop_
_entity.id
_entity.type
_entity.pdbx_description
1 polymer ?
#
loop_
_entity_poly.entity_id
_entity_poly.type
_entity_poly.pdbx_seq_one_letter_code
_entity_poly.pdbx_strand_id
1 'polypeptide(L)'
;MKKILFLMLLCLPFIAMAQTDPKYLAGAITMDDGKVSFKTEIQAPSLTKDQLYETMLKWATERFKPEGKFNARVLYTNEDEGTIAAGGEEYLVFSSSALSLDRTRIYYQMFITCGNGKCDIEMTRIRYWYDEARDGGEKYSAEEWIVDDMALNKSKTKLAPICGKFRRETIDLKDTLFKSIQDTLGNKVLNNSQIAVAPTSGVTATPISNTTTIITATPVTPPAQPAIIGGSEGNTEIKVANNVTPSKEQSIDCLLYTSDA
;
A
#
# COMPACT_ATOMS: atom_id res chain seq x y z
N MET A 1 63.14 -14.20 -9.89
CA MET A 1 61.94 -14.93 -10.31
C MET A 1 60.86 -14.94 -9.22
N LYS A 2 61.13 -15.23 -7.96
CA LYS A 2 60.12 -15.26 -6.86
C LYS A 2 59.42 -13.91 -6.62
N LYS A 3 60.11 -12.77 -6.78
CA LYS A 3 59.51 -11.42 -6.60
C LYS A 3 58.52 -11.02 -7.70
N ILE A 4 58.72 -11.53 -8.92
CA ILE A 4 57.83 -11.30 -10.08
C ILE A 4 56.53 -12.12 -9.94
N LEU A 5 56.66 -13.34 -9.42
CA LEU A 5 55.49 -14.20 -9.14
C LEU A 5 54.59 -13.61 -8.03
N PHE A 6 55.19 -12.96 -7.03
CA PHE A 6 54.42 -12.30 -5.97
C PHE A 6 53.74 -11.03 -6.45
N LEU A 7 54.33 -10.29 -7.39
CA LEU A 7 53.73 -9.11 -8.00
C LEU A 7 52.56 -9.49 -8.91
N MET A 8 52.63 -10.63 -9.62
CA MET A 8 51.51 -11.14 -10.44
C MET A 8 50.35 -11.66 -9.61
N LEU A 9 50.63 -12.19 -8.40
CA LEU A 9 49.55 -12.64 -7.48
C LEU A 9 48.82 -11.46 -6.84
N LEU A 10 49.52 -10.29 -6.69
CA LEU A 10 48.91 -9.05 -6.16
C LEU A 10 48.01 -8.33 -7.21
N CYS A 11 48.20 -8.67 -8.49
CA CYS A 11 47.41 -8.15 -9.62
C CYS A 11 46.22 -9.04 -10.01
N LEU A 12 45.83 -10.01 -9.18
CA LEU A 12 44.50 -10.60 -9.34
C LEU A 12 43.48 -9.48 -9.10
N PRO A 13 42.85 -8.97 -10.16
CA PRO A 13 41.81 -7.98 -9.94
C PRO A 13 40.76 -8.65 -9.04
N PHE A 14 40.47 -7.99 -7.95
CA PHE A 14 39.15 -8.19 -7.30
C PHE A 14 38.09 -7.89 -8.37
N ILE A 15 37.82 -8.85 -9.23
CA ILE A 15 36.59 -8.88 -9.99
C ILE A 15 35.50 -9.18 -8.94
N ALA A 16 35.24 -8.21 -8.08
CA ALA A 16 33.97 -8.10 -7.41
C ALA A 16 32.98 -7.86 -8.54
N MET A 17 32.57 -8.94 -9.18
CA MET A 17 31.41 -8.95 -10.05
C MET A 17 30.31 -8.39 -9.15
N ALA A 18 29.90 -7.15 -9.38
CA ALA A 18 28.74 -6.57 -8.72
C ALA A 18 27.57 -7.50 -9.04
N GLN A 19 27.35 -8.46 -8.13
CA GLN A 19 26.28 -9.45 -8.28
C GLN A 19 24.99 -8.67 -8.06
N THR A 20 24.07 -8.77 -9.01
CA THR A 20 22.73 -8.20 -8.85
C THR A 20 22.09 -8.86 -7.63
N ASP A 21 21.55 -8.05 -6.74
CA ASP A 21 20.84 -8.53 -5.56
C ASP A 21 19.69 -9.46 -6.00
N PRO A 22 19.61 -10.68 -5.45
CA PRO A 22 18.57 -11.65 -5.77
C PRO A 22 17.13 -11.10 -5.69
N LYS A 23 16.89 -10.10 -4.84
CA LYS A 23 15.56 -9.45 -4.72
C LYS A 23 15.05 -8.81 -6.01
N TYR A 24 15.94 -8.53 -6.99
CA TYR A 24 15.54 -7.98 -8.29
C TYR A 24 15.46 -9.02 -9.41
N LEU A 25 15.87 -10.27 -9.13
CA LEU A 25 15.96 -11.32 -10.15
C LEU A 25 14.63 -12.05 -10.38
N ALA A 26 14.71 -13.19 -11.05
CA ALA A 26 13.53 -13.97 -11.44
C ALA A 26 12.60 -14.25 -10.25
N GLY A 27 11.29 -14.05 -10.48
CA GLY A 27 10.25 -14.24 -9.47
C GLY A 27 10.01 -13.02 -8.56
N ALA A 28 10.79 -11.93 -8.69
CA ALA A 28 10.58 -10.71 -7.89
C ALA A 28 9.32 -9.92 -8.32
N ILE A 29 8.86 -10.12 -9.55
CA ILE A 29 7.62 -9.52 -10.08
C ILE A 29 6.53 -10.57 -10.06
N THR A 30 5.47 -10.30 -9.33
CA THR A 30 4.27 -11.14 -9.26
C THR A 30 3.19 -10.60 -10.19
N MET A 31 2.46 -11.53 -10.83
CA MET A 31 1.36 -11.21 -11.73
C MET A 31 0.06 -11.76 -11.13
N ASP A 32 -0.98 -10.95 -11.16
CA ASP A 32 -2.33 -11.33 -10.75
C ASP A 32 -3.31 -10.81 -11.80
N ASP A 33 -4.11 -11.71 -12.36
CA ASP A 33 -5.05 -11.42 -13.46
C ASP A 33 -4.44 -10.57 -14.59
N GLY A 34 -3.23 -10.94 -15.03
CA GLY A 34 -2.49 -10.25 -16.09
C GLY A 34 -1.94 -8.87 -15.72
N LYS A 35 -1.99 -8.47 -14.44
CA LYS A 35 -1.44 -7.24 -13.92
C LYS A 35 -0.27 -7.50 -12.98
N VAL A 36 0.72 -6.62 -13.03
CA VAL A 36 1.77 -6.60 -12.00
C VAL A 36 1.13 -6.19 -10.67
N SER A 37 1.25 -7.06 -9.68
CA SER A 37 0.69 -6.85 -8.35
C SER A 37 1.68 -7.34 -7.29
N PHE A 38 1.99 -6.47 -6.35
CA PHE A 38 2.77 -6.80 -5.16
C PHE A 38 1.83 -6.84 -3.96
N LYS A 39 1.78 -7.98 -3.28
CA LYS A 39 0.90 -8.21 -2.14
C LYS A 39 1.69 -8.55 -0.90
N THR A 40 1.22 -8.10 0.25
CA THR A 40 1.71 -8.51 1.55
C THR A 40 0.58 -8.46 2.58
N GLU A 41 0.66 -9.36 3.57
CA GLU A 41 -0.20 -9.34 4.74
C GLU A 41 0.65 -8.94 5.95
N ILE A 42 0.18 -7.99 6.74
CA ILE A 42 0.86 -7.55 7.96
C ILE A 42 -0.01 -7.91 9.16
N GLN A 43 0.54 -8.72 10.06
CA GLN A 43 -0.11 -9.15 11.29
C GLN A 43 0.03 -8.10 12.38
N ALA A 44 -1.08 -7.79 13.04
CA ALA A 44 -1.15 -6.89 14.20
C ALA A 44 -2.26 -7.38 15.17
N PRO A 45 -2.10 -8.58 15.76
CA PRO A 45 -3.19 -9.30 16.44
C PRO A 45 -3.78 -8.59 17.67
N SER A 46 -3.08 -7.58 18.20
CA SER A 46 -3.55 -6.77 19.33
C SER A 46 -4.42 -5.59 18.93
N LEU A 47 -4.64 -5.37 17.62
CA LEU A 47 -5.42 -4.24 17.11
C LEU A 47 -6.74 -4.73 16.49
N THR A 48 -7.82 -4.00 16.75
CA THR A 48 -9.12 -4.21 16.08
C THR A 48 -9.09 -3.70 14.66
N LYS A 49 -10.07 -4.10 13.85
CA LYS A 49 -10.26 -3.58 12.48
C LYS A 49 -10.29 -2.04 12.46
N ASP A 50 -11.06 -1.43 13.36
CA ASP A 50 -11.24 0.03 13.40
C ASP A 50 -9.94 0.76 13.77
N GLN A 51 -9.17 0.23 14.71
CA GLN A 51 -7.85 0.76 15.07
C GLN A 51 -6.84 0.65 13.92
N LEU A 52 -6.89 -0.46 13.18
CA LEU A 52 -6.07 -0.66 11.99
C LEU A 52 -6.49 0.29 10.87
N TYR A 53 -7.78 0.38 10.60
CA TYR A 53 -8.32 1.27 9.57
C TYR A 53 -7.97 2.74 9.84
N GLU A 54 -8.21 3.25 11.05
CA GLU A 54 -7.87 4.62 11.44
C GLU A 54 -6.36 4.89 11.25
N THR A 55 -5.52 3.94 11.70
CA THR A 55 -4.07 4.06 11.58
C THR A 55 -3.62 4.08 10.12
N MET A 56 -4.18 3.21 9.29
CA MET A 56 -3.86 3.13 7.88
C MET A 56 -4.42 4.30 7.08
N LEU A 57 -5.60 4.80 7.42
CA LEU A 57 -6.17 6.00 6.80
C LEU A 57 -5.30 7.24 7.06
N LYS A 58 -4.82 7.39 8.29
CA LYS A 58 -3.88 8.47 8.64
C LYS A 58 -2.59 8.34 7.83
N TRP A 59 -1.98 7.15 7.82
CA TRP A 59 -0.77 6.89 7.03
C TRP A 59 -0.98 7.18 5.54
N ALA A 60 -2.07 6.68 4.95
CA ALA A 60 -2.38 6.89 3.54
C ALA A 60 -2.60 8.38 3.22
N THR A 61 -3.28 9.12 4.08
CA THR A 61 -3.52 10.56 3.91
C THR A 61 -2.21 11.36 3.95
N GLU A 62 -1.28 10.98 4.82
CA GLU A 62 0.02 11.65 4.91
C GLU A 62 0.94 11.27 3.74
N ARG A 63 0.94 10.00 3.33
CA ARG A 63 1.81 9.50 2.25
C ARG A 63 1.33 9.93 0.86
N PHE A 64 0.02 9.92 0.64
CA PHE A 64 -0.60 10.24 -0.64
C PHE A 64 -1.28 11.61 -0.59
N LYS A 65 -0.48 12.65 -0.48
CA LYS A 65 -0.95 14.04 -0.58
C LYS A 65 -0.39 14.69 -1.83
N PRO A 66 -1.13 15.58 -2.47
CA PRO A 66 -0.62 16.35 -3.60
C PRO A 66 0.63 17.12 -3.20
N GLU A 67 1.69 17.03 -4.00
CA GLU A 67 2.91 17.77 -3.80
C GLU A 67 3.44 18.29 -5.14
N GLY A 68 3.56 19.64 -5.26
CA GLY A 68 4.00 20.27 -6.48
C GLY A 68 3.12 19.90 -7.67
N LYS A 69 3.67 19.16 -8.64
CA LYS A 69 2.95 18.72 -9.85
C LYS A 69 2.37 17.29 -9.74
N PHE A 70 2.54 16.63 -8.60
CA PHE A 70 2.03 15.28 -8.39
C PHE A 70 0.63 15.28 -7.80
N ASN A 71 -0.23 14.40 -8.29
CA ASN A 71 -1.62 14.26 -7.87
C ASN A 71 -1.85 13.01 -6.99
N ALA A 72 -0.84 12.65 -6.19
CA ALA A 72 -1.02 11.58 -5.21
C ALA A 72 -2.17 11.93 -4.25
N ARG A 73 -3.07 10.96 -4.00
CA ARG A 73 -4.21 11.18 -3.10
C ARG A 73 -4.88 9.88 -2.69
N VAL A 74 -5.60 9.91 -1.57
CA VAL A 74 -6.58 8.88 -1.24
C VAL A 74 -7.75 9.00 -2.22
N LEU A 75 -8.13 7.87 -2.84
CA LEU A 75 -9.14 7.79 -3.90
C LEU A 75 -10.48 7.30 -3.37
N TYR A 76 -10.46 6.39 -2.41
CA TYR A 76 -11.64 5.75 -1.85
C TYR A 76 -11.36 5.29 -0.42
N THR A 77 -12.37 5.38 0.43
CA THR A 77 -12.37 4.88 1.80
C THR A 77 -13.72 4.27 2.13
N ASN A 78 -13.72 3.13 2.82
CA ASN A 78 -14.92 2.51 3.36
C ASN A 78 -14.57 1.90 4.73
N GLU A 79 -15.06 2.52 5.79
CA GLU A 79 -14.79 2.11 7.18
C GLU A 79 -15.48 0.79 7.52
N ASP A 80 -16.72 0.59 7.03
CA ASP A 80 -17.48 -0.63 7.28
C ASP A 80 -16.78 -1.88 6.71
N GLU A 81 -16.17 -1.75 5.54
CA GLU A 81 -15.37 -2.81 4.91
C GLU A 81 -13.90 -2.79 5.36
N GLY A 82 -13.44 -1.72 6.01
CA GLY A 82 -12.05 -1.53 6.37
C GLY A 82 -11.13 -1.27 5.17
N THR A 83 -11.67 -0.74 4.05
CA THR A 83 -10.93 -0.60 2.79
C THR A 83 -10.49 0.83 2.51
N ILE A 84 -9.26 0.98 2.03
CA ILE A 84 -8.67 2.25 1.59
C ILE A 84 -8.02 2.01 0.23
N ALA A 85 -8.29 2.88 -0.75
CA ALA A 85 -7.58 2.92 -2.01
C ALA A 85 -6.92 4.29 -2.20
N ALA A 86 -5.65 4.29 -2.59
CA ALA A 86 -4.87 5.49 -2.85
C ALA A 86 -4.15 5.42 -4.19
N GLY A 87 -3.97 6.58 -4.82
CA GLY A 87 -3.18 6.75 -6.04
C GLY A 87 -1.86 7.42 -5.72
N GLY A 88 -0.75 6.76 -6.06
CA GLY A 88 0.60 7.29 -5.94
C GLY A 88 1.09 7.89 -7.26
N GLU A 89 1.80 8.99 -7.17
CA GLU A 89 2.48 9.65 -8.29
C GLU A 89 3.77 10.30 -7.77
N GLU A 90 4.92 9.90 -8.31
CA GLU A 90 6.23 10.41 -7.90
C GLU A 90 7.30 10.14 -8.95
N TYR A 91 8.52 10.60 -8.73
CA TYR A 91 9.65 10.25 -9.58
C TYR A 91 10.43 9.05 -9.04
N LEU A 92 10.72 8.09 -9.92
CA LEU A 92 11.82 7.14 -9.74
C LEU A 92 13.07 7.73 -10.37
N VAL A 93 14.11 7.94 -9.57
CA VAL A 93 15.38 8.51 -10.02
C VAL A 93 16.38 7.38 -10.24
N PHE A 94 16.75 7.15 -11.50
CA PHE A 94 17.70 6.09 -11.89
C PHE A 94 19.15 6.54 -11.70
N SER A 95 19.44 7.77 -12.06
CA SER A 95 20.73 8.41 -11.80
C SER A 95 20.60 9.93 -11.73
N SER A 96 21.45 10.55 -10.93
CA SER A 96 21.52 11.99 -10.79
C SER A 96 22.99 12.41 -10.80
N SER A 97 23.36 13.26 -11.74
CA SER A 97 24.67 13.88 -11.84
C SER A 97 24.53 15.37 -12.10
N ALA A 98 25.62 16.11 -11.99
CA ALA A 98 25.59 17.57 -12.22
C ALA A 98 25.08 17.98 -13.62
N LEU A 99 25.20 17.09 -14.60
CA LEU A 99 24.87 17.35 -16.01
C LEU A 99 23.70 16.52 -16.55
N SER A 100 23.23 15.52 -15.81
CA SER A 100 22.21 14.59 -16.30
C SER A 100 21.36 14.04 -15.14
N LEU A 101 20.05 14.12 -15.30
CA LEU A 101 19.06 13.53 -14.41
C LEU A 101 18.24 12.50 -15.21
N ASP A 102 18.47 11.23 -14.93
CA ASP A 102 17.69 10.13 -15.52
C ASP A 102 16.64 9.66 -14.52
N ARG A 103 15.37 9.85 -14.87
CA ARG A 103 14.20 9.55 -14.02
C ARG A 103 12.98 9.24 -14.84
N THR A 104 12.03 8.56 -14.22
CA THR A 104 10.68 8.37 -14.77
C THR A 104 9.64 8.82 -13.74
N ARG A 105 8.51 9.30 -14.22
CA ARG A 105 7.32 9.46 -13.38
C ARG A 105 6.63 8.10 -13.28
N ILE A 106 6.36 7.65 -12.06
CA ILE A 106 5.61 6.43 -11.79
C ILE A 106 4.22 6.78 -11.29
N TYR A 107 3.23 6.00 -11.74
CA TYR A 107 1.85 6.01 -11.25
C TYR A 107 1.54 4.61 -10.76
N TYR A 108 0.89 4.50 -9.61
CA TYR A 108 0.48 3.23 -9.04
C TYR A 108 -0.75 3.38 -8.16
N GLN A 109 -1.40 2.28 -7.83
CA GLN A 109 -2.47 2.25 -6.85
C GLN A 109 -2.09 1.35 -5.68
N MET A 110 -2.45 1.82 -4.48
CA MET A 110 -2.36 1.05 -3.25
C MET A 110 -3.76 0.72 -2.78
N PHE A 111 -4.00 -0.55 -2.48
CA PHE A 111 -5.19 -1.03 -1.79
C PHE A 111 -4.78 -1.56 -0.43
N ILE A 112 -5.51 -1.15 0.60
CA ILE A 112 -5.31 -1.59 1.97
C ILE A 112 -6.65 -2.09 2.48
N THR A 113 -6.70 -3.33 2.97
CA THR A 113 -7.90 -3.92 3.56
C THR A 113 -7.57 -4.32 5.00
N CYS A 114 -8.23 -3.69 5.95
CA CYS A 114 -8.04 -3.90 7.38
C CYS A 114 -9.09 -4.89 7.91
N GLY A 115 -8.62 -5.99 8.48
CA GLY A 115 -9.43 -6.94 9.24
C GLY A 115 -9.08 -6.91 10.73
N ASN A 116 -9.67 -7.80 11.53
CA ASN A 116 -9.27 -7.94 12.92
C ASN A 116 -7.89 -8.58 13.00
N GLY A 117 -6.93 -7.85 13.55
CA GLY A 117 -5.56 -8.32 13.78
C GLY A 117 -4.67 -8.40 12.55
N LYS A 118 -5.09 -7.92 11.38
CA LYS A 118 -4.28 -7.93 10.16
C LYS A 118 -4.67 -6.85 9.15
N CYS A 119 -3.74 -6.50 8.28
CA CYS A 119 -3.98 -5.70 7.08
C CYS A 119 -3.43 -6.41 5.85
N ASP A 120 -4.24 -6.54 4.82
CA ASP A 120 -3.84 -6.96 3.48
C ASP A 120 -3.52 -5.72 2.64
N ILE A 121 -2.37 -5.72 1.97
CA ILE A 121 -1.85 -4.57 1.23
C ILE A 121 -1.48 -5.02 -0.17
N GLU A 122 -1.93 -4.26 -1.16
CA GLU A 122 -1.61 -4.50 -2.56
C GLU A 122 -1.16 -3.21 -3.24
N MET A 123 -0.04 -3.28 -3.99
CA MET A 123 0.42 -2.26 -4.92
C MET A 123 0.30 -2.79 -6.36
N THR A 124 -0.50 -2.11 -7.19
CA THR A 124 -0.81 -2.57 -8.55
C THR A 124 -1.08 -1.40 -9.51
N ARG A 125 -1.49 -1.69 -10.76
CA ARG A 125 -1.78 -0.71 -11.81
C ARG A 125 -0.63 0.25 -12.05
N ILE A 126 0.59 -0.29 -12.08
CA ILE A 126 1.84 0.46 -12.18
C ILE A 126 2.07 0.87 -13.62
N ARG A 127 2.34 2.17 -13.82
CA ARG A 127 2.62 2.76 -15.13
C ARG A 127 3.76 3.77 -15.01
N TYR A 128 4.45 3.99 -16.09
CA TYR A 128 5.57 4.93 -16.19
C TYR A 128 5.33 5.96 -17.27
N TRP A 129 5.83 7.17 -17.04
CA TRP A 129 5.98 8.21 -18.05
C TRP A 129 7.44 8.66 -18.02
N TYR A 130 8.19 8.14 -18.98
CA TYR A 130 9.63 8.32 -19.07
C TYR A 130 9.96 9.49 -20.02
N ASP A 131 11.03 10.23 -19.68
CA ASP A 131 11.55 11.37 -20.47
C ASP A 131 10.47 12.40 -20.85
N GLU A 132 9.55 12.68 -19.93
CA GLU A 132 8.38 13.57 -20.13
C GLU A 132 8.74 14.96 -20.67
N ALA A 133 9.99 15.42 -20.50
CA ALA A 133 10.48 16.70 -20.97
C ALA A 133 10.92 16.69 -22.44
N ARG A 134 11.07 15.51 -23.06
CA ARG A 134 11.47 15.36 -24.45
C ARG A 134 10.31 14.86 -25.29
N ASP A 135 9.83 15.68 -26.22
CA ASP A 135 8.77 15.35 -27.19
C ASP A 135 7.49 14.73 -26.57
N GLY A 136 7.22 15.08 -25.29
CA GLY A 136 6.08 14.54 -24.55
C GLY A 136 6.33 13.22 -23.85
N GLY A 137 7.53 12.63 -23.99
CA GLY A 137 7.95 11.39 -23.34
C GLY A 137 7.21 10.15 -23.81
N GLU A 138 7.57 9.02 -23.22
CA GLU A 138 7.03 7.69 -23.55
C GLU A 138 6.33 7.08 -22.35
N LYS A 139 5.22 6.38 -22.58
CA LYS A 139 4.40 5.74 -21.55
C LYS A 139 4.51 4.23 -21.66
N TYR A 140 4.74 3.58 -20.52
CA TYR A 140 4.88 2.14 -20.42
C TYR A 140 4.01 1.60 -19.26
N SER A 141 3.51 0.37 -19.42
CA SER A 141 2.94 -0.37 -18.30
C SER A 141 4.03 -1.22 -17.62
N ALA A 142 3.82 -1.58 -16.37
CA ALA A 142 4.73 -2.48 -15.66
C ALA A 142 4.74 -3.87 -16.31
N GLU A 143 3.59 -4.33 -16.79
CA GLU A 143 3.40 -5.61 -17.48
C GLU A 143 4.28 -5.74 -18.73
N GLU A 144 4.49 -4.63 -19.43
CA GLU A 144 5.32 -4.59 -20.65
C GLU A 144 6.79 -4.33 -20.34
N TRP A 145 7.12 -3.74 -19.18
CA TRP A 145 8.44 -3.15 -19.00
C TRP A 145 9.31 -3.79 -17.92
N ILE A 146 8.71 -4.26 -16.79
CA ILE A 146 9.50 -4.77 -15.67
C ILE A 146 9.40 -6.26 -15.42
N VAL A 147 8.65 -7.01 -16.23
CA VAL A 147 8.56 -8.47 -16.13
C VAL A 147 9.90 -9.14 -16.45
N ASP A 148 10.04 -10.41 -16.04
CA ASP A 148 11.30 -11.14 -16.14
C ASP A 148 11.90 -11.15 -17.56
N ASP A 149 11.07 -11.33 -18.57
CA ASP A 149 11.53 -11.47 -19.97
C ASP A 149 12.01 -10.14 -20.57
N MET A 150 11.57 -9.00 -20.05
CA MET A 150 11.95 -7.67 -20.50
C MET A 150 13.07 -7.05 -19.66
N ALA A 151 13.01 -7.23 -18.35
CA ALA A 151 13.90 -6.52 -17.42
C ALA A 151 15.10 -7.35 -16.95
N LEU A 152 15.21 -8.61 -17.36
CA LEU A 152 16.36 -9.46 -17.05
C LEU A 152 17.07 -9.89 -18.36
N ASN A 153 18.35 -10.25 -18.21
CA ASN A 153 19.10 -10.89 -19.29
C ASN A 153 18.56 -12.30 -19.56
N LYS A 154 18.94 -12.92 -20.69
CA LYS A 154 18.48 -14.26 -21.08
C LYS A 154 18.68 -15.35 -20.01
N SER A 155 19.76 -15.26 -19.22
CA SER A 155 20.04 -16.19 -18.12
C SER A 155 19.31 -15.84 -16.82
N LYS A 156 18.56 -14.75 -16.76
CA LYS A 156 17.84 -14.23 -15.59
C LYS A 156 18.71 -13.96 -14.35
N THR A 157 20.01 -13.76 -14.55
CA THR A 157 21.01 -13.54 -13.50
C THR A 157 21.41 -12.07 -13.32
N LYS A 158 21.00 -11.20 -14.24
CA LYS A 158 21.33 -9.77 -14.23
C LYS A 158 20.17 -8.95 -14.77
N LEU A 159 20.07 -7.71 -14.29
CA LEU A 159 19.13 -6.74 -14.84
C LEU A 159 19.51 -6.35 -16.28
N ALA A 160 18.50 -6.19 -17.13
CA ALA A 160 18.68 -5.62 -18.47
C ALA A 160 19.07 -4.12 -18.38
N PRO A 161 19.84 -3.58 -19.32
CA PRO A 161 20.37 -2.21 -19.21
C PRO A 161 19.30 -1.11 -19.09
N ILE A 162 18.19 -1.23 -19.81
CA ILE A 162 17.12 -0.21 -19.84
C ILE A 162 16.00 -0.58 -18.88
N CYS A 163 15.29 -1.66 -19.14
CA CYS A 163 14.12 -2.06 -18.33
C CYS A 163 14.48 -2.44 -16.90
N GLY A 164 15.71 -2.94 -16.70
CA GLY A 164 16.20 -3.35 -15.38
C GLY A 164 16.27 -2.23 -14.35
N LYS A 165 16.53 -0.96 -14.77
CA LYS A 165 16.51 0.17 -13.85
C LYS A 165 15.10 0.48 -13.35
N PHE A 166 14.07 0.36 -14.21
CA PHE A 166 12.67 0.51 -13.81
C PHE A 166 12.25 -0.57 -12.83
N ARG A 167 12.62 -1.84 -13.11
CA ARG A 167 12.34 -2.96 -12.22
C ARG A 167 12.95 -2.74 -10.83
N ARG A 168 14.23 -2.38 -10.76
CA ARG A 168 14.94 -2.14 -9.51
C ARG A 168 14.24 -1.07 -8.67
N GLU A 169 14.07 0.12 -9.24
CA GLU A 169 13.50 1.25 -8.50
C GLU A 169 12.02 1.03 -8.13
N THR A 170 11.26 0.27 -8.93
CA THR A 170 9.87 -0.10 -8.58
C THR A 170 9.83 -1.06 -7.39
N ILE A 171 10.73 -2.05 -7.36
CA ILE A 171 10.84 -2.97 -6.23
C ILE A 171 11.28 -2.22 -4.95
N ASP A 172 12.24 -1.31 -5.07
CA ASP A 172 12.72 -0.51 -3.95
C ASP A 172 11.64 0.45 -3.42
N LEU A 173 10.85 1.06 -4.30
CA LEU A 173 9.68 1.85 -3.91
C LEU A 173 8.67 0.99 -3.15
N LYS A 174 8.30 -0.17 -3.70
CA LYS A 174 7.39 -1.14 -3.06
C LYS A 174 7.92 -1.54 -1.68
N ASP A 175 9.20 -1.90 -1.56
CA ASP A 175 9.83 -2.27 -0.29
C ASP A 175 9.75 -1.12 0.72
N THR A 176 10.00 0.11 0.28
CA THR A 176 9.91 1.32 1.11
C THR A 176 8.49 1.55 1.62
N LEU A 177 7.49 1.42 0.75
CA LEU A 177 6.07 1.60 1.12
C LEU A 177 5.62 0.53 2.12
N PHE A 178 5.90 -0.75 1.83
CA PHE A 178 5.49 -1.86 2.68
C PHE A 178 6.17 -1.80 4.04
N LYS A 179 7.48 -1.46 4.06
CA LYS A 179 8.20 -1.24 5.32
C LYS A 179 7.61 -0.07 6.11
N SER A 180 7.27 1.04 5.48
CA SER A 180 6.66 2.20 6.16
C SER A 180 5.33 1.84 6.83
N ILE A 181 4.49 1.03 6.16
CA ILE A 181 3.25 0.51 6.74
C ILE A 181 3.56 -0.42 7.93
N GLN A 182 4.50 -1.34 7.76
CA GLN A 182 4.89 -2.27 8.82
C GLN A 182 5.43 -1.53 10.06
N ASP A 183 6.28 -0.53 9.86
CA ASP A 183 6.81 0.29 10.95
C ASP A 183 5.70 1.09 11.66
N THR A 184 4.73 1.62 10.91
CA THR A 184 3.58 2.37 11.45
C THR A 184 2.70 1.47 12.32
N LEU A 185 2.39 0.27 11.85
CA LEU A 185 1.60 -0.71 12.61
C LEU A 185 2.37 -1.25 13.82
N GLY A 186 3.67 -1.53 13.67
CA GLY A 186 4.53 -1.95 14.77
C GLY A 186 4.57 -0.93 15.90
N ASN A 187 4.72 0.35 15.59
CA ASN A 187 4.70 1.43 16.58
C ASN A 187 3.34 1.55 17.27
N LYS A 188 2.23 1.37 16.54
CA LYS A 188 0.88 1.39 17.13
C LYS A 188 0.67 0.23 18.10
N VAL A 189 1.14 -0.99 17.76
CA VAL A 189 1.09 -2.17 18.63
C VAL A 189 1.87 -1.93 19.94
N LEU A 190 3.10 -1.41 19.83
CA LEU A 190 3.93 -1.11 21.01
C LEU A 190 3.26 -0.08 21.94
N ASN A 191 2.74 1.00 21.39
CA ASN A 191 2.06 2.03 22.17
C ASN A 191 0.80 1.50 22.87
N ASN A 192 0.01 0.66 22.17
CA ASN A 192 -1.17 0.03 22.74
C ASN A 192 -0.82 -0.90 23.91
N SER A 193 0.28 -1.65 23.78
CA SER A 193 0.78 -2.55 24.83
C SER A 193 1.26 -1.80 26.08
N GLN A 194 1.85 -0.62 25.93
CA GLN A 194 2.30 0.21 27.05
C GLN A 194 1.14 0.81 27.85
N ILE A 195 0.04 1.16 27.19
CA ILE A 195 -1.16 1.69 27.86
C ILE A 195 -1.82 0.59 28.70
N ALA A 196 -1.76 -0.67 28.27
CA ALA A 196 -2.33 -1.81 29.00
C ALA A 196 -1.53 -2.20 30.27
N VAL A 197 -0.30 -1.73 30.43
CA VAL A 197 0.62 -2.06 31.52
C VAL A 197 0.84 -0.89 32.49
N ALA A 198 0.10 0.22 32.38
CA ALA A 198 0.19 1.29 33.35
C ALA A 198 -0.21 0.75 34.74
N PRO A 199 0.70 0.71 35.76
CA PRO A 199 0.37 0.17 37.04
C PRO A 199 -0.68 1.06 37.71
N THR A 200 -1.79 0.47 38.09
CA THR A 200 -2.68 1.08 39.06
C THR A 200 -1.84 1.34 40.33
N SER A 201 -1.42 2.58 40.52
CA SER A 201 -0.67 2.99 41.69
C SER A 201 -1.47 2.59 42.93
N GLY A 202 -0.83 1.78 43.75
CA GLY A 202 -1.41 1.21 44.94
C GLY A 202 -2.04 2.26 45.87
N VAL A 203 -3.31 2.11 46.14
CA VAL A 203 -3.94 2.69 47.30
C VAL A 203 -3.63 1.73 48.46
N THR A 204 -2.73 2.18 49.33
CA THR A 204 -2.43 1.53 50.60
C THR A 204 -3.71 1.47 51.44
N ALA A 205 -4.28 0.27 51.56
CA ALA A 205 -5.42 0.05 52.45
C ALA A 205 -4.96 0.06 53.89
N THR A 206 -5.36 1.08 54.66
CA THR A 206 -5.40 1.03 56.10
C THR A 206 -6.65 0.29 56.55
N PRO A 207 -6.59 -0.63 57.52
CA PRO A 207 -7.76 -1.36 57.97
C PRO A 207 -8.54 -0.51 58.96
N ILE A 208 -9.81 -0.21 58.68
CA ILE A 208 -10.76 0.33 59.64
C ILE A 208 -11.87 -0.69 59.83
N SER A 209 -12.08 -0.99 61.11
CA SER A 209 -13.01 -1.96 61.71
C SER A 209 -14.47 -1.78 61.30
N ASN A 210 -15.13 -2.88 61.29
CA ASN A 210 -16.55 -3.20 61.28
C ASN A 210 -17.51 -2.20 61.85
N THR A 211 -18.54 -1.86 61.07
CA THR A 211 -19.90 -1.68 61.62
C THR A 211 -20.91 -2.09 60.57
N THR A 212 -21.63 -3.15 60.84
CA THR A 212 -22.74 -3.74 60.13
C THR A 212 -23.94 -2.80 60.25
N THR A 213 -24.43 -2.28 59.10
CA THR A 213 -25.77 -1.72 59.05
C THR A 213 -26.52 -2.37 57.87
N ILE A 214 -27.49 -3.17 58.23
CA ILE A 214 -28.45 -3.81 57.31
C ILE A 214 -29.44 -2.76 56.89
N ILE A 215 -29.53 -2.46 55.62
CA ILE A 215 -30.62 -1.67 55.04
C ILE A 215 -31.34 -2.59 54.01
N THR A 216 -32.60 -2.85 54.34
CA THR A 216 -33.56 -3.64 53.60
C THR A 216 -33.89 -2.95 52.27
N ALA A 217 -33.77 -3.69 51.18
CA ALA A 217 -34.17 -3.27 49.85
C ALA A 217 -35.67 -3.46 49.65
N THR A 218 -36.36 -2.39 49.29
CA THR A 218 -37.73 -2.44 48.76
C THR A 218 -37.66 -2.48 47.21
N PRO A 219 -38.50 -3.30 46.54
CA PRO A 219 -38.50 -3.41 45.10
C PRO A 219 -39.29 -2.26 44.44
N VAL A 220 -38.67 -1.57 43.48
CA VAL A 220 -39.32 -0.55 42.66
C VAL A 220 -39.78 -1.19 41.35
N THR A 221 -41.08 -1.10 41.14
CA THR A 221 -41.83 -1.53 39.94
C THR A 221 -41.49 -0.65 38.71
N PRO A 222 -41.32 -1.22 37.51
CA PRO A 222 -41.08 -0.42 36.28
C PRO A 222 -42.35 0.30 35.80
N PRO A 223 -42.27 1.49 35.23
CA PRO A 223 -43.40 2.22 34.69
C PRO A 223 -43.82 1.69 33.34
N ALA A 224 -45.15 1.67 33.10
CA ALA A 224 -45.85 1.14 31.97
C ALA A 224 -45.62 1.94 30.66
N GLN A 225 -45.65 1.22 29.54
CA GLN A 225 -45.74 1.74 28.15
C GLN A 225 -47.03 2.53 27.94
N PRO A 226 -46.99 3.62 27.16
CA PRO A 226 -48.23 4.20 26.62
C PRO A 226 -48.63 3.52 25.30
N ALA A 227 -49.94 3.36 25.17
CA ALA A 227 -50.66 2.66 24.12
C ALA A 227 -50.59 3.33 22.75
N ILE A 228 -50.66 2.49 21.74
CA ILE A 228 -50.82 2.77 20.32
C ILE A 228 -52.22 3.37 20.09
N ILE A 229 -52.27 4.51 19.38
CA ILE A 229 -53.50 4.96 18.71
C ILE A 229 -53.21 4.97 17.22
N GLY A 230 -54.01 4.15 16.49
CA GLY A 230 -53.96 4.05 15.05
C GLY A 230 -54.65 5.24 14.37
N GLY A 231 -54.31 5.45 13.12
CA GLY A 231 -54.94 6.42 12.21
C GLY A 231 -54.33 6.32 10.81
N SER A 232 -54.96 5.51 10.00
CA SER A 232 -55.48 5.72 8.63
C SER A 232 -54.57 6.33 7.55
N GLU A 233 -54.26 5.48 6.59
CA GLU A 233 -54.30 5.62 5.12
C GLU A 233 -53.75 6.90 4.46
N GLY A 234 -52.77 6.69 3.60
CA GLY A 234 -52.30 7.59 2.57
C GLY A 234 -51.36 6.89 1.61
N ASN A 235 -51.96 6.16 0.64
CA ASN A 235 -51.24 5.59 -0.51
C ASN A 235 -50.62 6.72 -1.33
N THR A 236 -49.31 6.71 -1.49
CA THR A 236 -48.65 7.44 -2.57
C THR A 236 -47.63 6.50 -3.20
N GLU A 237 -48.02 5.90 -4.32
CA GLU A 237 -47.12 5.21 -5.24
C GLU A 237 -46.13 6.21 -5.82
N ILE A 238 -44.85 6.02 -5.49
CA ILE A 238 -43.76 6.65 -6.24
C ILE A 238 -43.29 5.62 -7.27
N LYS A 239 -43.70 5.81 -8.52
CA LYS A 239 -43.14 5.15 -9.68
C LYS A 239 -41.72 5.63 -9.87
N VAL A 240 -40.75 4.77 -9.55
CA VAL A 240 -39.37 4.94 -9.98
C VAL A 240 -39.25 4.44 -11.41
N ALA A 241 -39.10 5.36 -12.34
CA ALA A 241 -38.78 5.04 -13.74
C ALA A 241 -37.33 4.59 -13.83
N ASN A 242 -37.11 3.29 -14.01
CA ASN A 242 -35.86 2.73 -14.44
C ASN A 242 -35.66 3.06 -15.94
N ASN A 243 -34.82 4.08 -16.22
CA ASN A 243 -34.19 4.26 -17.51
C ASN A 243 -32.66 4.27 -17.29
N VAL A 244 -32.06 3.09 -17.23
CA VAL A 244 -30.62 2.94 -17.44
C VAL A 244 -30.46 2.41 -18.86
N THR A 245 -30.10 3.31 -19.76
CA THR A 245 -29.61 2.96 -21.10
C THR A 245 -28.15 2.52 -20.96
N PRO A 246 -27.72 1.37 -21.45
CA PRO A 246 -26.32 0.97 -21.41
C PRO A 246 -25.52 1.86 -22.35
N SER A 247 -24.55 2.57 -21.79
CA SER A 247 -23.54 3.33 -22.52
C SER A 247 -22.62 2.36 -23.29
N LYS A 248 -22.53 2.59 -24.61
CA LYS A 248 -21.67 1.86 -25.53
C LYS A 248 -20.22 1.85 -25.05
N GLU A 249 -19.63 0.65 -24.93
CA GLU A 249 -18.20 0.44 -24.98
C GLU A 249 -17.65 1.04 -26.27
N GLN A 250 -16.81 2.06 -26.12
CA GLN A 250 -15.93 2.50 -27.20
C GLN A 250 -14.72 1.58 -27.23
N SER A 251 -14.78 0.59 -28.11
CA SER A 251 -13.64 -0.14 -28.61
C SER A 251 -12.68 0.87 -29.26
N ILE A 252 -11.52 1.06 -28.67
CA ILE A 252 -10.43 1.81 -29.31
C ILE A 252 -9.66 0.81 -30.15
N ASP A 253 -9.99 0.78 -31.43
CA ASP A 253 -9.23 0.09 -32.47
C ASP A 253 -7.80 0.67 -32.52
N CYS A 254 -6.84 -0.18 -32.22
CA CYS A 254 -5.42 0.09 -32.40
C CYS A 254 -5.13 0.08 -33.89
N LEU A 255 -5.05 1.26 -34.52
CA LEU A 255 -4.58 1.41 -35.89
C LEU A 255 -3.08 1.07 -35.96
N LEU A 256 -2.80 -0.08 -36.51
CA LEU A 256 -1.49 -0.50 -37.01
C LEU A 256 -1.04 0.49 -38.11
N TYR A 257 -0.03 1.30 -37.80
CA TYR A 257 0.66 2.09 -38.80
C TYR A 257 1.78 1.22 -39.39
N THR A 258 1.50 0.62 -40.55
CA THR A 258 2.54 0.08 -41.41
C THR A 258 3.10 1.23 -42.23
N SER A 259 4.35 1.61 -41.98
CA SER A 259 5.11 2.48 -42.87
C SER A 259 5.94 1.61 -43.79
N ASP A 260 5.51 1.48 -45.04
CA ASP A 260 6.35 1.11 -46.18
C ASP A 260 6.98 2.41 -46.74
N ALA A 261 8.32 2.50 -46.69
CA ALA A 261 9.22 3.04 -47.75
C ALA A 261 10.66 3.12 -47.18
#